data_5dd3f8802d03f42a6022e29853181f36
#
_entry.id   5dd3f8802d03f42a6022e29853181f36
#
_cell.length_a   1.000
_cell.length_b   1.000
_cell.length_c   1.000
_cell.angle_alpha   90.00
_cell.angle_beta   90.00
_cell.angle_gamma   90.00
#
_symmetry.space_group_name_H-M   'P 1'
#
loop_
_entity.id
_entity.type
_entity.pdbx_description
1 polymer ?
#
loop_
_entity_poly.entity_id
_entity_poly.type
_entity_poly.pdbx_seq_one_letter_code
_entity_poly.pdbx_strand_id
1 'polypeptide(L)'
;ASLMNIATQEEIKIEGIPDNAVITEASFSPSSNKVALFVEEADGVYLYICTPEQPVAQKVSTRKINATSGAEILWISDNEFITLMVPENREKAPEKPTVPSGPIIQESTGKVMPARTYQDLLKNPYDEQLFDYYFTAQLVRIKEGAVYEIGKPAIYGSTLSLSPDKSLLLIATVHRPYSYQVPVYNFPQKFEVIDLQGNSIYTLADNPTINIPMGYDTTSPYPRQFGWRSDQPATVYWAEAQDKGDPKQNKTDFMDIIYQISYPFNSEKQEVAKTEKRFRNILWNDDAFALLIETSRETRKNRTFTFKPCSSESPVLLFDVSTDDNYNNPGNPLTVKNAYGKYIVYINKAHNELLMLAQGASPKGDMPYLSRYNLKTKKNTELWRCEDGYYETILKVANPEKLQLITSRQSITEPANLCSRDLRKKKFAQLTHFANPYPAMANVSKQKIKYKRADGLDLTATVYLPAGYDKSKEGPLPVLMWAYPREYKSKAEASQVRGSQYMFTNINYGSPVYWVLRGYCVMENVEMPIVSTSEGAEPNLSLIH
;
A
#
# COMPACT_ATOMS: atom_id res chain seq x y z
N ALA A 1 -0.95 8.22 -23.04
CA ALA A 1 -2.06 7.83 -22.18
C ALA A 1 -3.38 7.96 -22.92
N SER A 2 -4.38 7.19 -22.52
CA SER A 2 -5.71 7.19 -23.14
C SER A 2 -6.78 6.95 -22.07
N LEU A 3 -7.99 7.32 -22.40
CA LEU A 3 -9.20 7.01 -21.64
C LEU A 3 -10.04 6.02 -22.44
N MET A 4 -10.62 5.04 -21.77
CA MET A 4 -11.50 4.07 -22.40
C MET A 4 -12.90 4.15 -21.81
N ASN A 5 -13.90 4.23 -22.65
CA ASN A 5 -15.29 4.04 -22.25
C ASN A 5 -15.57 2.53 -22.14
N ILE A 6 -15.79 2.03 -20.94
CA ILE A 6 -15.98 0.59 -20.68
C ILE A 6 -17.24 0.03 -21.40
N ALA A 7 -18.26 0.85 -21.60
CA ALA A 7 -19.52 0.40 -22.21
C ALA A 7 -19.41 0.29 -23.74
N THR A 8 -18.76 1.25 -24.39
CA THR A 8 -18.58 1.29 -25.85
C THR A 8 -17.28 0.65 -26.32
N GLN A 9 -16.31 0.47 -25.41
CA GLN A 9 -14.92 0.07 -25.68
C GLN A 9 -14.16 1.07 -26.56
N GLU A 10 -14.66 2.29 -26.67
CA GLU A 10 -14.01 3.37 -27.40
C GLU A 10 -12.82 3.89 -26.57
N GLU A 11 -11.66 3.94 -27.18
CA GLU A 11 -10.43 4.48 -26.59
C GLU A 11 -10.11 5.84 -27.20
N ILE A 12 -9.94 6.85 -26.38
CA ILE A 12 -9.62 8.22 -26.81
C ILE A 12 -8.26 8.60 -26.21
N LYS A 13 -7.32 8.99 -27.08
CA LYS A 13 -5.99 9.44 -26.65
C LYS A 13 -6.09 10.77 -25.91
N ILE A 14 -5.33 10.90 -24.81
CA ILE A 14 -5.17 12.19 -24.11
C ILE A 14 -4.15 13.02 -24.88
N GLU A 15 -4.56 14.19 -25.35
CA GLU A 15 -3.73 15.17 -26.05
C GLU A 15 -3.27 16.30 -25.10
N GLY A 16 -2.39 17.19 -25.56
CA GLY A 16 -1.92 18.35 -24.80
C GLY A 16 -0.81 18.06 -23.79
N ILE A 17 -0.30 16.84 -23.74
CA ILE A 17 0.88 16.46 -22.95
C ILE A 17 2.13 16.62 -23.83
N PRO A 18 3.24 17.25 -23.36
CA PRO A 18 4.48 17.37 -24.13
C PRO A 18 5.06 15.99 -24.52
N ASP A 19 5.64 15.89 -25.71
CA ASP A 19 6.08 14.61 -26.30
C ASP A 19 7.09 13.82 -25.45
N ASN A 20 7.95 14.50 -24.71
CA ASN A 20 8.98 13.87 -23.88
C ASN A 20 8.61 13.81 -22.39
N ALA A 21 7.37 14.13 -22.04
CA ALA A 21 6.92 14.13 -20.67
C ALA A 21 6.38 12.75 -20.24
N VAL A 22 6.47 12.46 -18.94
CA VAL A 22 6.00 11.21 -18.36
C VAL A 22 4.82 11.49 -17.44
N ILE A 23 3.70 10.80 -17.62
CA ILE A 23 2.59 10.83 -16.68
C ILE A 23 2.94 9.87 -15.55
N THR A 24 3.14 10.41 -14.35
CA THR A 24 3.52 9.64 -13.16
C THR A 24 2.31 9.16 -12.38
N GLU A 25 1.21 9.92 -12.39
CA GLU A 25 -0.02 9.58 -11.67
C GLU A 25 -1.25 10.21 -12.34
N ALA A 26 -2.41 9.58 -12.14
CA ALA A 26 -3.70 10.06 -12.63
C ALA A 26 -4.80 9.89 -11.57
N SER A 27 -5.69 10.86 -11.46
CA SER A 27 -6.80 10.84 -10.50
C SER A 27 -8.07 11.43 -11.11
N PHE A 28 -9.19 10.70 -10.96
CA PHE A 28 -10.50 11.24 -11.31
C PHE A 28 -11.04 12.16 -10.22
N SER A 29 -11.70 13.22 -10.63
CA SER A 29 -12.48 14.06 -9.72
C SER A 29 -13.68 13.30 -9.10
N PRO A 30 -14.31 13.81 -8.04
CA PRO A 30 -15.36 13.09 -7.31
C PRO A 30 -16.52 12.58 -8.15
N SER A 31 -17.00 13.37 -9.12
CA SER A 31 -18.07 12.95 -10.05
C SER A 31 -17.52 12.34 -11.35
N SER A 32 -16.20 12.15 -11.45
CA SER A 32 -15.49 11.62 -12.62
C SER A 32 -15.58 12.48 -13.90
N ASN A 33 -15.95 13.76 -13.76
CA ASN A 33 -16.05 14.72 -14.88
C ASN A 33 -14.69 15.30 -15.28
N LYS A 34 -13.65 15.11 -14.47
CA LYS A 34 -12.30 15.55 -14.74
C LYS A 34 -11.28 14.49 -14.40
N VAL A 35 -10.16 14.53 -15.10
CA VAL A 35 -8.97 13.72 -14.84
C VAL A 35 -7.80 14.66 -14.59
N ALA A 36 -7.20 14.55 -13.41
CA ALA A 36 -5.95 15.21 -13.07
C ALA A 36 -4.78 14.27 -13.41
N LEU A 37 -3.74 14.82 -14.01
CA LEU A 37 -2.53 14.11 -14.42
C LEU A 37 -1.32 14.83 -13.84
N PHE A 38 -0.48 14.11 -13.10
CA PHE A 38 0.83 14.60 -12.72
C PHE A 38 1.81 14.25 -13.84
N VAL A 39 2.42 15.29 -14.41
CA VAL A 39 3.26 15.19 -15.60
C VAL A 39 4.66 15.66 -15.27
N GLU A 40 5.63 14.76 -15.39
CA GLU A 40 7.05 15.06 -15.24
C GLU A 40 7.58 15.59 -16.58
N GLU A 41 8.02 16.84 -16.58
CA GLU A 41 8.71 17.53 -17.67
C GLU A 41 10.21 17.66 -17.34
N ALA A 42 11.00 18.16 -18.27
CA ALA A 42 12.46 18.28 -18.12
C ALA A 42 12.92 19.08 -16.89
N ASP A 43 12.10 20.01 -16.41
CA ASP A 43 12.45 20.92 -15.32
C ASP A 43 11.62 20.72 -14.03
N GLY A 44 10.66 19.80 -14.03
CA GLY A 44 9.87 19.49 -12.84
C GLY A 44 8.54 18.82 -13.13
N VAL A 45 7.77 18.60 -12.07
CA VAL A 45 6.43 17.98 -12.13
C VAL A 45 5.36 19.06 -12.16
N TYR A 46 4.38 18.92 -13.06
CA TYR A 46 3.25 19.84 -13.21
C TYR A 46 1.92 19.09 -13.16
N LEU A 47 0.88 19.81 -12.77
CA LEU A 47 -0.48 19.29 -12.78
C LEU A 47 -1.19 19.72 -14.06
N TYR A 48 -1.77 18.73 -14.75
CA TYR A 48 -2.64 18.91 -15.90
C TYR A 48 -4.04 18.39 -15.60
N ILE A 49 -5.04 18.99 -16.21
CA ILE A 49 -6.43 18.51 -16.11
C ILE A 49 -7.04 18.43 -17.51
N CYS A 50 -7.79 17.36 -17.76
CA CYS A 50 -8.68 17.20 -18.91
C CYS A 50 -10.06 16.70 -18.48
N THR A 51 -11.01 16.69 -19.42
CA THR A 51 -12.33 16.04 -19.24
C THR A 51 -12.35 14.73 -20.04
N PRO A 52 -13.11 13.70 -19.59
CA PRO A 52 -13.23 12.45 -20.32
C PRO A 52 -13.86 12.61 -21.74
N GLU A 53 -14.75 13.60 -21.90
CA GLU A 53 -15.42 13.86 -23.18
C GLU A 53 -14.52 14.57 -24.20
N GLN A 54 -13.60 15.41 -23.70
CA GLN A 54 -12.59 16.10 -24.51
C GLN A 54 -11.24 16.01 -23.79
N PRO A 55 -10.50 14.91 -23.99
CA PRO A 55 -9.28 14.63 -23.25
C PRO A 55 -8.06 15.43 -23.80
N VAL A 56 -8.20 16.74 -23.87
CA VAL A 56 -7.11 17.68 -24.13
C VAL A 56 -6.64 18.24 -22.79
N ALA A 57 -5.50 17.73 -22.32
CA ALA A 57 -4.94 18.10 -21.02
C ALA A 57 -4.37 19.53 -21.06
N GLN A 58 -4.75 20.31 -20.06
CA GLN A 58 -4.26 21.68 -19.90
C GLN A 58 -3.51 21.82 -18.57
N LYS A 59 -2.35 22.47 -18.61
CA LYS A 59 -1.55 22.78 -17.43
C LYS A 59 -2.34 23.72 -16.51
N VAL A 60 -2.52 23.31 -15.26
CA VAL A 60 -3.31 24.06 -14.27
C VAL A 60 -2.58 25.32 -13.82
N SER A 61 -1.27 25.25 -13.69
CA SER A 61 -0.42 26.35 -13.21
C SER A 61 0.99 26.17 -13.77
N THR A 62 1.73 27.27 -13.90
CA THR A 62 3.18 27.26 -14.19
C THR A 62 4.02 26.93 -12.95
N ARG A 63 3.41 26.92 -11.76
CA ARG A 63 4.05 26.54 -10.51
C ARG A 63 4.19 25.03 -10.41
N LYS A 64 5.39 24.58 -10.04
CA LYS A 64 5.74 23.16 -9.97
C LYS A 64 5.08 22.49 -8.76
N ILE A 65 4.69 21.25 -8.93
CA ILE A 65 4.30 20.35 -7.83
C ILE A 65 5.54 19.98 -7.02
N ASN A 66 5.45 19.98 -5.69
CA ASN A 66 6.46 19.38 -4.86
C ASN A 66 6.17 17.88 -4.74
N ALA A 67 6.79 17.09 -5.61
CA ALA A 67 6.61 15.63 -5.67
C ALA A 67 7.69 14.87 -4.88
N THR A 68 8.45 15.52 -4.00
CA THR A 68 9.57 14.92 -3.25
C THR A 68 9.10 13.76 -2.35
N SER A 69 7.89 13.87 -1.78
CA SER A 69 7.25 12.81 -0.99
C SER A 69 6.15 12.06 -1.75
N GLY A 70 6.09 12.22 -3.06
CA GLY A 70 4.99 11.78 -3.92
C GLY A 70 4.07 12.95 -4.30
N ALA A 71 3.44 12.85 -5.46
CA ALA A 71 2.46 13.83 -5.91
C ALA A 71 1.07 13.42 -5.39
N GLU A 72 0.34 14.36 -4.79
CA GLU A 72 -0.98 14.09 -4.21
C GLU A 72 -1.99 15.18 -4.61
N ILE A 73 -3.22 14.76 -4.88
CA ILE A 73 -4.36 15.64 -5.08
C ILE A 73 -5.52 15.25 -4.15
N LEU A 74 -5.99 16.20 -3.37
CA LEU A 74 -7.11 16.02 -2.46
C LEU A 74 -8.32 16.78 -3.03
N TRP A 75 -9.22 16.06 -3.67
CA TRP A 75 -10.40 16.64 -4.30
C TRP A 75 -11.45 17.08 -3.28
N ILE A 76 -11.82 18.37 -3.34
CA ILE A 76 -12.97 18.95 -2.63
C ILE A 76 -14.22 18.80 -3.50
N SER A 77 -14.12 19.22 -4.76
CA SER A 77 -15.15 19.07 -5.81
C SER A 77 -14.47 18.86 -7.17
N ASP A 78 -15.22 18.76 -8.26
CA ASP A 78 -14.61 18.65 -9.60
C ASP A 78 -13.82 19.91 -10.01
N ASN A 79 -14.11 21.06 -9.39
CA ASN A 79 -13.47 22.33 -9.70
C ASN A 79 -12.57 22.85 -8.57
N GLU A 80 -12.40 22.04 -7.52
CA GLU A 80 -11.69 22.49 -6.34
C GLU A 80 -10.94 21.31 -5.71
N PHE A 81 -9.63 21.53 -5.46
CA PHE A 81 -8.75 20.54 -4.86
C PHE A 81 -7.56 21.17 -4.15
N ILE A 82 -6.87 20.37 -3.36
CA ILE A 82 -5.67 20.75 -2.63
C ILE A 82 -4.51 19.89 -3.12
N THR A 83 -3.31 20.49 -3.21
CA THR A 83 -2.08 19.82 -3.54
C THR A 83 -0.87 20.50 -2.91
N LEU A 84 0.30 19.87 -2.99
CA LEU A 84 1.57 20.43 -2.53
C LEU A 84 2.35 21.02 -3.70
N MET A 85 2.68 22.29 -3.63
CA MET A 85 3.50 22.96 -4.63
C MET A 85 4.85 23.40 -4.08
N VAL A 86 5.82 23.55 -4.95
CA VAL A 86 7.09 24.22 -4.60
C VAL A 86 6.78 25.64 -4.13
N PRO A 87 7.33 26.11 -3.00
CA PRO A 87 7.14 27.49 -2.54
C PRO A 87 7.52 28.49 -3.64
N GLU A 88 6.70 29.53 -3.83
CA GLU A 88 6.90 30.50 -4.92
C GLU A 88 8.24 31.22 -4.82
N ASN A 89 8.63 31.60 -3.60
CA ASN A 89 9.87 32.33 -3.32
C ASN A 89 10.99 31.40 -2.85
N ARG A 90 11.03 30.14 -3.36
CA ARG A 90 12.08 29.20 -3.02
C ARG A 90 13.44 29.73 -3.51
N GLU A 91 14.37 29.85 -2.59
CA GLU A 91 15.76 30.26 -2.87
C GLU A 91 16.47 29.23 -3.77
N LYS A 92 17.72 29.54 -4.13
CA LYS A 92 18.57 28.55 -4.83
C LYS A 92 18.93 27.40 -3.90
N ALA A 93 19.16 26.21 -4.49
CA ALA A 93 19.62 25.07 -3.74
C ALA A 93 20.91 25.37 -2.97
N PRO A 94 21.05 24.90 -1.73
CA PRO A 94 22.27 25.06 -0.95
C PRO A 94 23.49 24.54 -1.71
N GLU A 95 24.57 25.30 -1.74
CA GLU A 95 25.82 24.85 -2.36
C GLU A 95 26.60 23.95 -1.38
N LYS A 96 27.19 22.90 -1.94
CA LYS A 96 28.01 21.99 -1.12
C LYS A 96 29.23 22.74 -0.58
N PRO A 97 29.46 22.73 0.75
CA PRO A 97 30.64 23.35 1.33
C PRO A 97 31.93 22.83 0.70
N THR A 98 32.81 23.71 0.29
CA THR A 98 34.11 23.36 -0.29
C THR A 98 35.08 22.83 0.76
N VAL A 99 34.88 23.24 2.03
CA VAL A 99 35.65 22.78 3.19
C VAL A 99 34.74 21.89 4.05
N PRO A 100 35.19 20.67 4.41
CA PRO A 100 34.42 19.83 5.34
C PRO A 100 34.23 20.54 6.67
N SER A 101 33.05 20.46 7.26
CA SER A 101 32.72 21.08 8.56
C SER A 101 33.40 20.43 9.77
N GLY A 102 34.43 19.61 9.55
CA GLY A 102 35.15 18.84 10.58
C GLY A 102 34.56 17.43 10.77
N PRO A 103 35.15 16.63 11.62
CA PRO A 103 34.65 15.28 11.87
C PRO A 103 33.31 15.33 12.60
N ILE A 104 32.42 14.43 12.20
CA ILE A 104 31.17 14.17 12.95
C ILE A 104 31.59 13.35 14.17
N ILE A 105 31.50 13.96 15.34
CA ILE A 105 31.81 13.26 16.59
C ILE A 105 30.53 12.64 17.12
N GLN A 106 30.51 11.33 17.23
CA GLN A 106 29.48 10.59 17.93
C GLN A 106 30.02 10.12 19.28
N GLU A 107 29.44 10.60 20.36
CA GLU A 107 29.77 10.14 21.70
C GLU A 107 28.83 9.02 22.13
N SER A 108 29.38 7.89 22.53
CA SER A 108 28.61 6.84 23.17
C SER A 108 28.48 7.17 24.66
N THR A 109 27.25 7.36 25.12
CA THR A 109 26.92 7.58 26.54
C THR A 109 26.90 6.27 27.36
N GLY A 110 27.42 5.17 26.81
CA GLY A 110 27.41 3.84 27.44
C GLY A 110 26.05 3.13 27.45
N LYS A 111 25.01 3.73 26.92
CA LYS A 111 23.73 3.02 26.69
C LYS A 111 23.88 2.14 25.47
N VAL A 112 23.84 0.83 25.69
CA VAL A 112 23.71 -0.13 24.59
C VAL A 112 22.29 0.01 24.04
N MET A 113 22.15 0.76 22.93
CA MET A 113 20.93 0.80 22.16
C MET A 113 21.08 -0.19 21.00
N PRO A 114 20.27 -1.26 20.92
CA PRO A 114 20.24 -2.07 19.72
C PRO A 114 19.73 -1.19 18.59
N ALA A 115 20.63 -0.81 17.69
CA ALA A 115 20.31 0.06 16.56
C ALA A 115 19.93 -0.79 15.36
N ARG A 116 18.75 -0.50 14.77
CA ARG A 116 18.44 -0.96 13.40
C ARG A 116 19.40 -0.26 12.45
N THR A 117 19.97 -1.00 11.50
CA THR A 117 20.73 -0.40 10.41
C THR A 117 19.75 0.15 9.38
N TYR A 118 19.83 1.45 9.14
CA TYR A 118 19.09 2.14 8.10
C TYR A 118 20.05 2.59 6.99
N GLN A 119 19.55 2.65 5.77
CA GLN A 119 20.26 3.22 4.62
C GLN A 119 19.77 4.66 4.38
N ASP A 120 20.58 5.44 3.68
CA ASP A 120 20.23 6.77 3.15
C ASP A 120 19.73 7.79 4.19
N LEU A 121 20.33 7.74 5.39
CA LEU A 121 20.08 8.72 6.44
C LEU A 121 20.82 10.05 6.15
N LEU A 122 20.34 11.14 6.78
CA LEU A 122 21.10 12.39 6.84
C LEU A 122 22.45 12.13 7.51
N LYS A 123 23.51 12.79 7.03
CA LYS A 123 24.88 12.54 7.49
C LYS A 123 25.56 13.78 8.10
N ASN A 124 25.08 14.95 7.76
CA ASN A 124 25.72 16.22 8.10
C ASN A 124 24.76 17.41 7.96
N PRO A 125 25.11 18.62 8.43
CA PRO A 125 24.26 19.80 8.32
C PRO A 125 23.91 20.23 6.88
N TYR A 126 24.76 19.89 5.90
CA TYR A 126 24.43 20.16 4.50
C TYR A 126 23.28 19.27 3.99
N ASP A 127 23.26 18.00 4.38
CA ASP A 127 22.14 17.11 4.08
C ASP A 127 20.83 17.62 4.71
N GLU A 128 20.89 18.21 5.92
CA GLU A 128 19.73 18.85 6.54
C GLU A 128 19.23 20.06 5.74
N GLN A 129 20.15 20.89 5.21
CA GLN A 129 19.79 22.04 4.38
C GLN A 129 19.15 21.57 3.05
N LEU A 130 19.67 20.50 2.44
CA LEU A 130 19.07 19.90 1.25
C LEU A 130 17.71 19.30 1.55
N PHE A 131 17.55 18.66 2.71
CA PHE A 131 16.28 18.13 3.16
C PHE A 131 15.25 19.26 3.33
N ASP A 132 15.57 20.33 4.06
CA ASP A 132 14.72 21.51 4.17
C ASP A 132 14.36 22.07 2.78
N TYR A 133 15.35 22.21 1.91
CA TYR A 133 15.16 22.79 0.58
C TYR A 133 14.22 21.99 -0.30
N TYR A 134 14.40 20.68 -0.39
CA TYR A 134 13.61 19.84 -1.30
C TYR A 134 12.25 19.45 -0.73
N PHE A 135 12.18 19.18 0.58
CA PHE A 135 10.97 18.67 1.20
C PHE A 135 10.00 19.77 1.65
N THR A 136 10.45 21.02 1.81
CA THR A 136 9.55 22.13 2.10
C THR A 136 8.61 22.37 0.92
N ALA A 137 7.32 22.26 1.18
CA ALA A 137 6.24 22.46 0.24
C ALA A 137 5.24 23.49 0.75
N GLN A 138 4.57 24.18 -0.17
CA GLN A 138 3.43 25.02 0.11
C GLN A 138 2.15 24.24 -0.17
N LEU A 139 1.32 24.07 0.84
CA LEU A 139 -0.03 23.57 0.66
C LEU A 139 -0.86 24.62 -0.05
N VAL A 140 -1.52 24.24 -1.13
CA VAL A 140 -2.35 25.16 -1.93
C VAL A 140 -3.71 24.57 -2.21
N ARG A 141 -4.72 25.42 -2.20
CA ARG A 141 -6.07 25.14 -2.67
C ARG A 141 -6.24 25.76 -4.05
N ILE A 142 -6.64 24.98 -5.02
CA ILE A 142 -6.95 25.47 -6.36
C ILE A 142 -8.46 25.39 -6.54
N LYS A 143 -9.07 26.54 -6.80
CA LYS A 143 -10.50 26.68 -7.03
C LYS A 143 -10.74 27.44 -8.32
N GLU A 144 -11.43 26.80 -9.28
CA GLU A 144 -11.73 27.41 -10.59
C GLU A 144 -10.48 27.99 -11.30
N GLY A 145 -9.33 27.33 -11.13
CA GLY A 145 -8.04 27.74 -11.68
C GLY A 145 -7.27 28.78 -10.86
N ALA A 146 -7.89 29.42 -9.87
CA ALA A 146 -7.19 30.33 -8.96
C ALA A 146 -6.47 29.56 -7.84
N VAL A 147 -5.24 29.98 -7.52
CA VAL A 147 -4.38 29.34 -6.50
C VAL A 147 -4.45 30.15 -5.21
N TYR A 148 -4.80 29.49 -4.11
CA TYR A 148 -4.84 30.04 -2.76
C TYR A 148 -3.87 29.27 -1.87
N GLU A 149 -2.96 29.96 -1.21
CA GLU A 149 -2.06 29.34 -0.25
C GLU A 149 -2.78 29.00 1.06
N ILE A 150 -2.48 27.81 1.59
CA ILE A 150 -2.98 27.34 2.89
C ILE A 150 -1.82 27.35 3.87
N GLY A 151 -1.90 28.19 4.90
CA GLY A 151 -0.87 28.31 5.92
C GLY A 151 0.49 28.74 5.38
N LYS A 152 1.55 28.32 6.05
CA LYS A 152 2.95 28.59 5.67
C LYS A 152 3.59 27.36 5.04
N PRO A 153 4.64 27.52 4.22
CA PRO A 153 5.43 26.40 3.74
C PRO A 153 5.94 25.54 4.91
N ALA A 154 5.85 24.23 4.75
CA ALA A 154 6.28 23.25 5.76
C ALA A 154 6.76 21.95 5.10
N ILE A 155 7.41 21.09 5.87
CA ILE A 155 7.70 19.71 5.46
C ILE A 155 6.53 18.86 5.92
N TYR A 156 5.76 18.35 4.97
CA TYR A 156 4.60 17.51 5.25
C TYR A 156 5.04 16.05 5.40
N GLY A 157 4.57 15.39 6.48
CA GLY A 157 4.73 13.96 6.69
C GLY A 157 3.70 13.15 5.89
N SER A 158 3.61 11.86 6.18
CA SER A 158 2.69 10.94 5.48
C SER A 158 1.20 11.16 5.78
N THR A 159 0.87 11.97 6.78
CA THR A 159 -0.52 12.28 7.15
C THR A 159 -0.90 13.63 6.52
N LEU A 160 -1.63 13.56 5.42
CA LEU A 160 -2.25 14.70 4.75
C LEU A 160 -3.58 14.22 4.16
N SER A 161 -4.71 14.63 4.71
CA SER A 161 -6.01 14.17 4.23
C SER A 161 -7.15 15.12 4.57
N LEU A 162 -8.15 15.18 3.68
CA LEU A 162 -9.41 15.89 3.92
C LEU A 162 -10.34 15.06 4.82
N SER A 163 -11.02 15.76 5.75
CA SER A 163 -12.18 15.19 6.44
C SER A 163 -13.21 14.66 5.43
N PRO A 164 -14.04 13.67 5.79
CA PRO A 164 -15.07 13.17 4.88
C PRO A 164 -16.02 14.26 4.35
N ASP A 165 -16.42 15.21 5.17
CA ASP A 165 -17.23 16.38 4.76
C ASP A 165 -16.44 17.45 4.00
N LYS A 166 -15.10 17.29 3.88
CA LYS A 166 -14.19 18.17 3.14
C LYS A 166 -14.03 19.58 3.72
N SER A 167 -14.39 19.78 4.97
CA SER A 167 -14.30 21.08 5.66
C SER A 167 -12.95 21.33 6.32
N LEU A 168 -12.20 20.26 6.67
CA LEU A 168 -10.97 20.29 7.45
C LEU A 168 -9.88 19.42 6.83
N LEU A 169 -8.65 19.72 7.21
CA LEU A 169 -7.46 18.92 6.87
C LEU A 169 -6.84 18.34 8.14
N LEU A 170 -6.50 17.06 8.09
CA LEU A 170 -5.61 16.43 9.04
C LEU A 170 -4.22 16.40 8.40
N ILE A 171 -3.24 17.01 9.07
CA ILE A 171 -1.87 17.12 8.58
C ILE A 171 -0.86 16.63 9.61
N ALA A 172 0.27 16.13 9.14
CA ALA A 172 1.49 15.98 9.91
C ALA A 172 2.57 16.87 9.32
N THR A 173 3.25 17.63 10.17
CA THR A 173 4.40 18.44 9.77
C THR A 173 5.65 17.96 10.48
N VAL A 174 6.72 17.75 9.72
CA VAL A 174 8.04 17.37 10.25
C VAL A 174 8.78 18.62 10.67
N HIS A 175 9.39 18.59 11.84
CA HIS A 175 10.17 19.71 12.35
C HIS A 175 11.49 19.29 13.00
N ARG A 176 12.37 20.27 13.23
CA ARG A 176 13.65 20.07 13.92
C ARG A 176 13.47 19.74 15.42
N PRO A 177 14.46 19.04 16.03
CA PRO A 177 15.76 18.63 15.47
C PRO A 177 15.63 17.37 14.62
N TYR A 178 16.34 17.31 13.48
CA TYR A 178 16.44 16.09 12.67
C TYR A 178 17.41 15.08 13.29
N SER A 179 17.36 13.83 12.82
CA SER A 179 18.20 12.76 13.32
C SER A 179 19.07 12.17 12.20
N TYR A 180 20.31 11.82 12.56
CA TYR A 180 21.23 11.05 11.69
C TYR A 180 21.15 9.54 11.95
N GLN A 181 20.25 9.10 12.84
CA GLN A 181 20.16 7.72 13.30
C GLN A 181 18.86 7.02 12.87
N VAL A 182 17.84 7.79 12.55
CA VAL A 182 16.52 7.26 12.16
C VAL A 182 16.02 7.88 10.86
N PRO A 183 15.17 7.19 10.10
CA PRO A 183 14.57 7.74 8.87
C PRO A 183 13.51 8.81 9.17
N VAL A 184 13.17 9.58 8.14
CA VAL A 184 12.26 10.75 8.22
C VAL A 184 10.91 10.47 8.90
N TYR A 185 10.35 9.28 8.72
CA TYR A 185 9.07 8.93 9.36
C TYR A 185 9.15 8.77 10.88
N ASN A 186 10.36 8.79 11.44
CA ASN A 186 10.64 8.80 12.88
C ASN A 186 11.19 10.17 13.37
N PHE A 187 11.24 11.18 12.52
CA PHE A 187 11.60 12.55 12.93
C PHE A 187 10.47 13.15 13.80
N PRO A 188 10.74 14.24 14.52
CA PRO A 188 9.70 14.96 15.23
C PRO A 188 8.59 15.40 14.28
N GLN A 189 7.34 15.11 14.66
CA GLN A 189 6.16 15.43 13.86
C GLN A 189 5.04 15.96 14.71
N LYS A 190 4.47 17.08 14.25
CA LYS A 190 3.26 17.67 14.83
C LYS A 190 2.06 17.26 14.00
N PHE A 191 1.05 16.70 14.65
CA PHE A 191 -0.22 16.28 14.06
C PHE A 191 -1.31 17.25 14.43
N GLU A 192 -1.95 17.85 13.43
CA GLU A 192 -2.94 18.90 13.62
C GLU A 192 -4.15 18.74 12.69
N VAL A 193 -5.29 19.23 13.17
CA VAL A 193 -6.43 19.54 12.32
C VAL A 193 -6.41 21.04 12.03
N ILE A 194 -6.43 21.39 10.76
CA ILE A 194 -6.46 22.77 10.28
C ILE A 194 -7.69 23.03 9.41
N ASP A 195 -8.11 24.30 9.30
CA ASP A 195 -9.11 24.69 8.32
C ASP A 195 -8.50 24.87 6.91
N LEU A 196 -9.35 25.15 5.92
CA LEU A 196 -8.91 25.37 4.54
C LEU A 196 -8.20 26.74 4.32
N GLN A 197 -8.03 27.53 5.36
CA GLN A 197 -7.24 28.76 5.40
C GLN A 197 -5.86 28.54 6.04
N GLY A 198 -5.65 27.36 6.68
CA GLY A 198 -4.41 27.02 7.35
C GLY A 198 -4.37 27.39 8.83
N ASN A 199 -5.50 27.79 9.42
CA ASN A 199 -5.57 28.03 10.86
C ASN A 199 -5.62 26.69 11.60
N SER A 200 -4.80 26.56 12.64
CA SER A 200 -4.83 25.37 13.52
C SER A 200 -6.13 25.37 14.33
N ILE A 201 -6.92 24.32 14.17
CA ILE A 201 -8.19 24.12 14.89
C ILE A 201 -7.93 23.26 16.14
N TYR A 202 -7.11 22.21 15.99
CA TYR A 202 -6.80 21.30 17.08
C TYR A 202 -5.45 20.63 16.89
N THR A 203 -4.62 20.63 17.94
CA THR A 203 -3.35 19.87 17.96
C THR A 203 -3.60 18.52 18.60
N LEU A 204 -3.41 17.44 17.84
CA LEU A 204 -3.59 16.06 18.29
C LEU A 204 -2.38 15.54 19.07
N ALA A 205 -1.19 15.81 18.57
CA ALA A 205 0.08 15.41 19.18
C ALA A 205 1.25 16.21 18.59
N ASP A 206 2.31 16.33 19.39
CA ASP A 206 3.62 16.78 18.93
C ASP A 206 4.65 15.72 19.38
N ASN A 207 4.92 14.76 18.50
CA ASN A 207 5.76 13.62 18.79
C ASN A 207 7.24 13.97 18.59
N PRO A 208 8.13 13.71 19.55
CA PRO A 208 9.56 13.88 19.38
C PRO A 208 10.15 12.81 18.45
N THR A 209 11.47 12.83 18.22
CA THR A 209 12.17 11.76 17.51
C THR A 209 11.82 10.39 18.11
N ILE A 210 11.38 9.46 17.28
CA ILE A 210 10.91 8.15 17.69
C ILE A 210 12.03 7.13 17.53
N ASN A 211 12.47 6.56 18.65
CA ASN A 211 13.36 5.41 18.69
C ASN A 211 12.54 4.17 19.07
N ILE A 212 12.22 3.32 18.08
CA ILE A 212 11.44 2.11 18.32
C ILE A 212 12.38 1.03 18.88
N PRO A 213 12.08 0.41 20.04
CA PRO A 213 12.84 -0.69 20.59
C PRO A 213 12.98 -1.86 19.62
N MET A 214 14.06 -2.62 19.74
CA MET A 214 14.22 -3.87 18.99
C MET A 214 13.33 -4.97 19.56
N GLY A 215 12.63 -5.68 18.70
CA GLY A 215 11.79 -6.81 19.10
C GLY A 215 10.53 -6.96 18.26
N TYR A 216 9.81 -8.03 18.55
CA TYR A 216 8.49 -8.25 17.94
C TYR A 216 7.44 -7.37 18.64
N ASP A 217 6.47 -6.93 17.86
CA ASP A 217 5.35 -6.12 18.32
C ASP A 217 5.72 -4.80 19.02
N THR A 218 6.98 -4.35 18.84
CA THR A 218 7.41 -3.02 19.30
C THR A 218 6.84 -1.92 18.39
N THR A 219 6.55 -0.75 18.98
CA THR A 219 5.98 0.39 18.27
C THR A 219 6.38 1.72 18.91
N SER A 220 5.94 2.84 18.35
CA SER A 220 6.06 4.16 18.98
C SER A 220 5.30 4.20 20.32
N PRO A 221 5.90 4.73 21.40
CA PRO A 221 5.18 4.98 22.64
C PRO A 221 4.22 6.17 22.57
N TYR A 222 4.30 6.96 21.51
CA TYR A 222 3.48 8.15 21.29
C TYR A 222 2.23 7.84 20.47
N PRO A 223 1.20 8.73 20.48
CA PRO A 223 0.03 8.61 19.63
C PRO A 223 0.42 8.42 18.15
N ARG A 224 -0.27 7.53 17.45
CA ARG A 224 0.08 7.12 16.09
C ARG A 224 -1.13 6.70 15.26
N GLN A 225 -0.94 6.52 13.94
CA GLN A 225 -1.98 6.08 13.00
C GLN A 225 -3.22 6.98 13.02
N PHE A 226 -2.97 8.28 13.01
CA PHE A 226 -4.03 9.26 12.90
C PHE A 226 -4.77 9.14 11.58
N GLY A 227 -6.10 9.22 11.63
CA GLY A 227 -6.94 9.16 10.44
C GLY A 227 -8.35 9.68 10.70
N TRP A 228 -9.06 9.99 9.62
CA TRP A 228 -10.49 10.30 9.68
C TRP A 228 -11.32 9.02 9.71
N ARG A 229 -12.33 8.95 10.55
CA ARG A 229 -13.39 7.95 10.41
C ARG A 229 -14.07 8.15 9.07
N SER A 230 -14.10 7.09 8.25
CA SER A 230 -14.66 7.18 6.90
C SER A 230 -16.18 7.39 6.87
N ASP A 231 -16.85 7.01 7.95
CA ASP A 231 -18.31 7.01 8.11
C ASP A 231 -18.86 8.28 8.79
N GLN A 232 -17.97 9.16 9.32
CA GLN A 232 -18.36 10.36 10.06
C GLN A 232 -17.84 11.63 9.35
N PRO A 233 -18.53 12.77 9.45
CA PRO A 233 -18.16 13.98 8.70
C PRO A 233 -16.77 14.53 9.06
N ALA A 234 -16.46 14.63 10.36
CA ALA A 234 -15.21 15.21 10.85
C ALA A 234 -14.81 14.64 12.22
N THR A 235 -14.52 13.33 12.26
CA THR A 235 -14.07 12.61 13.46
C THR A 235 -12.70 12.02 13.20
N VAL A 236 -11.69 12.44 13.98
CA VAL A 236 -10.33 11.89 13.93
C VAL A 236 -10.22 10.74 14.91
N TYR A 237 -9.50 9.69 14.52
CA TYR A 237 -9.10 8.60 15.41
C TYR A 237 -7.59 8.38 15.38
N TRP A 238 -7.06 7.74 16.43
CA TRP A 238 -5.65 7.37 16.57
C TRP A 238 -5.48 6.23 17.56
N ALA A 239 -4.29 5.65 17.63
CA ALA A 239 -3.93 4.59 18.57
C ALA A 239 -2.87 5.07 19.58
N GLU A 240 -2.99 4.63 20.83
CA GLU A 240 -2.00 4.85 21.89
C GLU A 240 -1.55 3.50 22.47
N ALA A 241 -0.22 3.29 22.52
CA ALA A 241 0.36 2.08 23.10
C ALA A 241 0.28 2.10 24.64
N GLN A 242 -0.29 1.07 25.24
CA GLN A 242 -0.44 0.96 26.69
C GLN A 242 0.81 0.39 27.36
N ASP A 243 1.62 -0.34 26.61
CA ASP A 243 2.87 -0.97 27.04
C ASP A 243 4.10 -0.10 26.73
N LYS A 244 3.92 1.21 26.56
CA LYS A 244 4.98 2.17 26.17
C LYS A 244 5.73 1.75 24.90
N GLY A 245 5.09 0.98 24.03
CA GLY A 245 5.65 0.50 22.76
C GLY A 245 6.62 -0.68 22.87
N ASP A 246 6.80 -1.27 24.07
CA ASP A 246 7.66 -2.43 24.31
C ASP A 246 6.94 -3.49 25.17
N PRO A 247 6.32 -4.49 24.53
CA PRO A 247 5.57 -5.52 25.25
C PRO A 247 6.44 -6.48 26.05
N LYS A 248 7.75 -6.52 25.83
CA LYS A 248 8.67 -7.34 26.62
C LYS A 248 8.96 -6.72 27.98
N GLN A 249 9.09 -5.40 28.01
CA GLN A 249 9.37 -4.66 29.25
C GLN A 249 8.10 -4.29 30.03
N ASN A 250 7.00 -4.04 29.31
CA ASN A 250 5.75 -3.56 29.91
C ASN A 250 4.59 -4.47 29.50
N LYS A 251 4.22 -5.41 30.38
CA LYS A 251 3.08 -6.30 30.14
C LYS A 251 1.79 -5.58 30.47
N THR A 252 0.82 -5.63 29.56
CA THR A 252 -0.53 -5.07 29.72
C THR A 252 -1.55 -6.03 29.14
N ASP A 253 -2.80 -5.95 29.59
CA ASP A 253 -3.90 -6.76 29.05
C ASP A 253 -4.23 -6.36 27.62
N PHE A 254 -4.10 -5.07 27.32
CA PHE A 254 -4.30 -4.51 25.99
C PHE A 254 -3.04 -3.78 25.55
N MET A 255 -2.52 -4.12 24.37
CA MET A 255 -1.34 -3.44 23.83
C MET A 255 -1.67 -2.04 23.34
N ASP A 256 -2.86 -1.83 22.76
CA ASP A 256 -3.27 -0.54 22.23
C ASP A 256 -4.71 -0.20 22.62
N ILE A 257 -4.96 1.10 22.82
CA ILE A 257 -6.30 1.67 22.89
C ILE A 257 -6.46 2.63 21.71
N ILE A 258 -7.57 2.52 21.02
CA ILE A 258 -7.94 3.42 19.92
C ILE A 258 -8.89 4.47 20.48
N TYR A 259 -8.56 5.73 20.24
CA TYR A 259 -9.35 6.90 20.65
C TYR A 259 -9.89 7.63 19.43
N GLN A 260 -10.92 8.42 19.66
CA GLN A 260 -11.45 9.38 18.68
C GLN A 260 -11.83 10.71 19.34
N ILE A 261 -11.92 11.74 18.52
CA ILE A 261 -12.51 13.03 18.87
C ILE A 261 -13.20 13.62 17.63
N SER A 262 -14.36 14.24 17.83
CA SER A 262 -15.15 14.83 16.74
C SER A 262 -15.10 16.34 16.75
N TYR A 263 -15.20 16.96 15.57
CA TYR A 263 -15.42 18.40 15.49
C TYR A 263 -16.65 18.82 16.35
N PRO A 264 -16.58 19.94 17.11
CA PRO A 264 -15.55 21.00 17.11
C PRO A 264 -14.35 20.76 18.04
N PHE A 265 -14.04 19.52 18.44
CA PHE A 265 -12.88 19.11 19.25
C PHE A 265 -12.83 19.73 20.66
N ASN A 266 -13.99 20.03 21.23
CA ASN A 266 -14.15 20.64 22.54
C ASN A 266 -14.61 19.65 23.64
N SER A 267 -14.73 18.37 23.28
CA SER A 267 -15.01 17.27 24.21
C SER A 267 -13.73 16.54 24.60
N GLU A 268 -13.81 15.68 25.60
CA GLU A 268 -12.75 14.71 25.88
C GLU A 268 -12.69 13.64 24.78
N LYS A 269 -11.49 13.05 24.59
CA LYS A 269 -11.30 11.92 23.69
C LYS A 269 -12.14 10.74 24.15
N GLN A 270 -12.78 10.04 23.23
CA GLN A 270 -13.61 8.88 23.48
C GLN A 270 -12.86 7.61 23.07
N GLU A 271 -12.92 6.58 23.89
CA GLU A 271 -12.41 5.25 23.58
C GLU A 271 -13.30 4.60 22.50
N VAL A 272 -12.67 4.12 21.42
CA VAL A 272 -13.32 3.41 20.31
C VAL A 272 -13.27 1.91 20.51
N ALA A 273 -12.09 1.38 20.82
CA ALA A 273 -11.82 -0.04 21.01
C ALA A 273 -10.46 -0.24 21.71
N LYS A 274 -10.27 -1.45 22.24
CA LYS A 274 -8.98 -1.96 22.76
C LYS A 274 -8.54 -3.16 21.95
N THR A 275 -7.23 -3.35 21.81
CA THR A 275 -6.66 -4.52 21.13
C THR A 275 -5.66 -5.23 22.03
N GLU A 276 -5.73 -6.56 22.11
CA GLU A 276 -4.78 -7.40 22.86
C GLU A 276 -3.42 -7.49 22.15
N LYS A 277 -3.42 -7.31 20.82
CA LYS A 277 -2.22 -7.24 19.97
C LYS A 277 -2.11 -5.84 19.37
N ARG A 278 -1.07 -5.59 18.56
CA ARG A 278 -0.91 -4.27 17.94
C ARG A 278 -2.08 -3.94 17.02
N PHE A 279 -2.67 -2.79 17.26
CA PHE A 279 -3.65 -2.22 16.36
C PHE A 279 -3.07 -2.08 14.95
N ARG A 280 -3.82 -2.57 13.96
CA ARG A 280 -3.44 -2.46 12.55
C ARG A 280 -4.33 -1.51 11.78
N ASN A 281 -5.65 -1.70 11.86
CA ASN A 281 -6.61 -0.88 11.10
C ASN A 281 -8.04 -1.08 11.61
N ILE A 282 -8.92 -0.14 11.26
CA ILE A 282 -10.38 -0.28 11.32
C ILE A 282 -10.95 -0.08 9.92
N LEU A 283 -11.79 -1.02 9.48
CA LEU A 283 -12.65 -0.83 8.33
C LEU A 283 -14.02 -0.37 8.84
N TRP A 284 -14.28 0.89 8.70
CA TRP A 284 -15.51 1.53 9.16
C TRP A 284 -16.70 1.16 8.26
N ASN A 285 -17.92 1.11 8.83
CA ASN A 285 -19.17 1.09 8.07
C ASN A 285 -20.14 2.13 8.65
N ASP A 286 -20.49 1.99 9.94
CA ASP A 286 -21.31 2.93 10.70
C ASP A 286 -21.08 2.73 12.21
N ASP A 287 -21.81 3.46 13.06
CA ASP A 287 -21.71 3.34 14.52
C ASP A 287 -22.23 1.99 15.08
N ALA A 288 -22.89 1.18 14.26
CA ALA A 288 -23.39 -0.13 14.66
C ALA A 288 -22.47 -1.28 14.24
N PHE A 289 -21.61 -1.05 13.25
CA PHE A 289 -20.74 -2.10 12.68
C PHE A 289 -19.45 -1.55 12.11
N ALA A 290 -18.35 -2.15 12.51
CA ALA A 290 -17.03 -1.97 11.88
C ALA A 290 -16.21 -3.26 12.02
N LEU A 291 -15.09 -3.37 11.32
CA LEU A 291 -14.12 -4.45 11.47
C LEU A 291 -12.85 -3.89 12.09
N LEU A 292 -12.47 -4.44 13.26
CA LEU A 292 -11.21 -4.13 13.95
C LEU A 292 -10.17 -5.17 13.57
N ILE A 293 -9.00 -4.72 13.20
CA ILE A 293 -7.89 -5.60 12.80
C ILE A 293 -6.70 -5.33 13.71
N GLU A 294 -6.19 -6.40 14.32
CA GLU A 294 -4.95 -6.38 15.07
C GLU A 294 -3.95 -7.39 14.51
N THR A 295 -2.68 -7.20 14.80
CA THR A 295 -1.60 -8.05 14.30
C THR A 295 -0.57 -8.33 15.38
N SER A 296 0.04 -9.51 15.31
CA SER A 296 1.24 -9.83 16.08
C SER A 296 2.30 -10.44 15.17
N ARG A 297 3.46 -9.81 15.16
CA ARG A 297 4.64 -10.32 14.46
C ARG A 297 5.28 -11.48 15.23
N GLU A 298 5.17 -11.47 16.55
CA GLU A 298 5.66 -12.55 17.41
C GLU A 298 4.94 -13.87 17.12
N THR A 299 3.61 -13.83 17.04
CA THR A 299 2.80 -15.02 16.74
C THR A 299 2.54 -15.23 15.26
N ARG A 300 2.91 -14.27 14.40
CA ARG A 300 2.63 -14.21 12.96
C ARG A 300 1.14 -14.36 12.64
N LYS A 301 0.29 -13.64 13.39
CA LYS A 301 -1.15 -13.69 13.23
C LYS A 301 -1.76 -12.33 12.97
N ASN A 302 -2.80 -12.34 12.14
CA ASN A 302 -3.75 -11.26 12.01
C ASN A 302 -5.10 -11.72 12.55
N ARG A 303 -5.68 -10.96 13.47
CA ARG A 303 -7.03 -11.21 13.99
C ARG A 303 -7.96 -10.10 13.53
N THR A 304 -9.11 -10.48 13.00
CA THR A 304 -10.17 -9.56 12.58
C THR A 304 -11.41 -9.79 13.44
N PHE A 305 -11.97 -8.72 13.96
CA PHE A 305 -13.14 -8.74 14.81
C PHE A 305 -14.26 -7.92 14.19
N THR A 306 -15.50 -8.33 14.38
CA THR A 306 -16.65 -7.44 14.24
C THR A 306 -16.86 -6.72 15.55
N PHE A 307 -17.17 -5.42 15.52
CA PHE A 307 -17.42 -4.65 16.73
C PHE A 307 -18.35 -3.46 16.44
N LYS A 308 -18.91 -2.92 17.52
CA LYS A 308 -19.67 -1.68 17.51
C LYS A 308 -18.78 -0.58 18.09
N PRO A 309 -18.41 0.42 17.30
CA PRO A 309 -17.55 1.50 17.77
C PRO A 309 -18.08 2.20 19.03
N CYS A 310 -17.19 2.54 19.95
CA CYS A 310 -17.51 3.24 21.19
C CYS A 310 -18.52 2.53 22.10
N SER A 311 -18.69 1.23 21.96
CA SER A 311 -19.57 0.39 22.78
C SER A 311 -18.78 -0.32 23.86
N SER A 312 -19.42 -0.61 24.99
CA SER A 312 -18.90 -1.52 26.02
C SER A 312 -18.99 -3.00 25.63
N GLU A 313 -19.66 -3.32 24.52
CA GLU A 313 -19.74 -4.70 24.01
C GLU A 313 -18.37 -5.17 23.52
N SER A 314 -17.96 -6.37 23.92
CA SER A 314 -16.69 -6.94 23.48
C SER A 314 -16.69 -7.23 21.98
N PRO A 315 -15.61 -6.92 21.24
CA PRO A 315 -15.44 -7.32 19.86
C PRO A 315 -15.55 -8.83 19.68
N VAL A 316 -16.20 -9.28 18.61
CA VAL A 316 -16.40 -10.71 18.30
C VAL A 316 -15.40 -11.15 17.24
N LEU A 317 -14.59 -12.16 17.56
CA LEU A 317 -13.59 -12.70 16.64
C LEU A 317 -14.25 -13.26 15.38
N LEU A 318 -13.82 -12.73 14.23
CA LEU A 318 -14.27 -13.16 12.91
C LEU A 318 -13.23 -14.08 12.24
N PHE A 319 -11.98 -13.65 12.20
CA PHE A 319 -10.86 -14.40 11.62
C PHE A 319 -9.63 -14.34 12.54
N ASP A 320 -8.95 -15.48 12.68
CA ASP A 320 -7.63 -15.62 13.31
C ASP A 320 -6.74 -16.39 12.32
N VAL A 321 -5.93 -15.67 11.53
CA VAL A 321 -5.18 -16.23 10.41
C VAL A 321 -3.69 -16.04 10.62
N SER A 322 -2.91 -17.10 10.33
CA SER A 322 -1.46 -16.95 10.23
C SER A 322 -1.09 -16.09 9.01
N THR A 323 -0.14 -15.18 9.17
CA THR A 323 0.41 -14.38 8.07
C THR A 323 1.23 -15.22 7.08
N ASP A 324 1.63 -16.41 7.49
CA ASP A 324 2.41 -17.36 6.69
C ASP A 324 1.50 -18.36 5.94
N ASP A 325 0.26 -18.58 6.44
CA ASP A 325 -0.71 -19.51 5.87
C ASP A 325 -1.56 -18.84 4.78
N ASN A 326 -1.15 -19.02 3.52
CA ASN A 326 -1.89 -18.47 2.39
C ASN A 326 -3.11 -19.32 2.01
N TYR A 327 -3.09 -20.64 2.29
CA TYR A 327 -4.18 -21.54 1.87
C TYR A 327 -5.46 -21.31 2.66
N ASN A 328 -5.35 -20.92 3.94
CA ASN A 328 -6.50 -20.63 4.81
C ASN A 328 -6.81 -19.12 4.91
N ASN A 329 -6.18 -18.29 4.09
CA ASN A 329 -6.46 -16.86 4.07
C ASN A 329 -7.84 -16.59 3.42
N PRO A 330 -8.83 -16.04 4.15
CA PRO A 330 -10.17 -15.79 3.65
C PRO A 330 -10.24 -14.65 2.63
N GLY A 331 -9.16 -13.93 2.42
CA GLY A 331 -9.11 -12.72 1.62
C GLY A 331 -9.46 -11.46 2.42
N ASN A 332 -9.69 -10.37 1.68
CA ASN A 332 -10.00 -9.06 2.24
C ASN A 332 -11.48 -8.72 2.05
N PRO A 333 -12.14 -8.13 3.05
CA PRO A 333 -13.49 -7.60 2.88
C PRO A 333 -13.52 -6.53 1.79
N LEU A 334 -14.54 -6.58 0.93
CA LEU A 334 -14.78 -5.53 -0.07
C LEU A 334 -15.07 -4.20 0.62
N THR A 335 -14.47 -3.14 0.11
CA THR A 335 -14.82 -1.77 0.48
C THR A 335 -15.48 -1.03 -0.68
N VAL A 336 -16.41 -0.14 -0.37
CA VAL A 336 -17.15 0.69 -1.33
C VAL A 336 -17.15 2.15 -0.89
N LYS A 337 -17.29 3.07 -1.83
CA LYS A 337 -17.42 4.50 -1.48
C LYS A 337 -18.81 4.79 -0.91
N ASN A 338 -18.84 5.51 0.21
CA ASN A 338 -20.05 6.04 0.83
C ASN A 338 -20.43 7.42 0.23
N ALA A 339 -21.41 8.09 0.84
CA ALA A 339 -21.87 9.43 0.42
C ALA A 339 -20.77 10.52 0.49
N TYR A 340 -19.76 10.34 1.35
CA TYR A 340 -18.60 11.23 1.44
C TYR A 340 -17.51 10.92 0.40
N GLY A 341 -17.69 9.87 -0.41
CA GLY A 341 -16.65 9.37 -1.32
C GLY A 341 -15.52 8.61 -0.62
N LYS A 342 -15.65 8.31 0.67
CA LYS A 342 -14.68 7.56 1.48
C LYS A 342 -15.01 6.06 1.46
N TYR A 343 -13.97 5.22 1.50
CA TYR A 343 -14.16 3.78 1.51
C TYR A 343 -14.62 3.28 2.88
N ILE A 344 -15.71 2.53 2.87
CA ILE A 344 -16.25 1.79 4.02
C ILE A 344 -16.38 0.32 3.66
N VAL A 345 -16.38 -0.58 4.66
CA VAL A 345 -16.59 -2.00 4.40
C VAL A 345 -18.00 -2.24 3.87
N TYR A 346 -18.11 -3.00 2.77
CA TYR A 346 -19.40 -3.39 2.22
C TYR A 346 -20.02 -4.52 3.05
N ILE A 347 -21.25 -4.34 3.47
CA ILE A 347 -22.05 -5.37 4.10
C ILE A 347 -23.45 -5.43 3.46
N ASN A 348 -23.86 -6.61 3.02
CA ASN A 348 -25.25 -6.86 2.67
C ASN A 348 -26.04 -7.08 3.97
N LYS A 349 -26.67 -6.00 4.48
CA LYS A 349 -27.38 -6.02 5.76
C LYS A 349 -28.58 -6.99 5.78
N ALA A 350 -29.26 -7.17 4.63
CA ALA A 350 -30.42 -8.06 4.51
C ALA A 350 -30.06 -9.54 4.78
N HIS A 351 -28.85 -9.93 4.37
CA HIS A 351 -28.36 -11.31 4.50
C HIS A 351 -27.25 -11.47 5.53
N ASN A 352 -26.81 -10.38 6.14
CA ASN A 352 -25.70 -10.34 7.09
C ASN A 352 -24.40 -10.94 6.49
N GLU A 353 -24.03 -10.49 5.31
CA GLU A 353 -22.94 -11.04 4.50
C GLU A 353 -21.92 -9.98 4.09
N LEU A 354 -20.65 -10.36 4.13
CA LEU A 354 -19.53 -9.64 3.53
C LEU A 354 -19.23 -10.22 2.15
N LEU A 355 -18.75 -9.40 1.21
CA LEU A 355 -18.05 -9.87 0.02
C LEU A 355 -16.55 -9.90 0.30
N MET A 356 -15.90 -11.04 -0.02
CA MET A 356 -14.49 -11.27 0.23
C MET A 356 -13.73 -11.44 -1.08
N LEU A 357 -12.62 -10.72 -1.22
CA LEU A 357 -11.69 -10.79 -2.35
C LEU A 357 -10.46 -11.57 -1.91
N ALA A 358 -10.24 -12.75 -2.46
CA ALA A 358 -9.17 -13.63 -2.02
C ALA A 358 -8.17 -13.96 -3.13
N GLN A 359 -6.90 -14.13 -2.74
CA GLN A 359 -5.81 -14.59 -3.61
C GLN A 359 -6.02 -16.02 -4.10
N GLY A 360 -6.71 -16.84 -3.31
CA GLY A 360 -7.03 -18.21 -3.67
C GLY A 360 -5.83 -19.12 -3.77
N ALA A 361 -4.85 -18.95 -2.87
CA ALA A 361 -3.69 -19.82 -2.82
C ALA A 361 -4.09 -21.29 -2.62
N SER A 362 -3.41 -22.19 -3.32
CA SER A 362 -3.71 -23.63 -3.32
C SER A 362 -2.47 -24.43 -3.73
N PRO A 363 -2.49 -25.78 -3.58
CA PRO A 363 -1.43 -26.64 -4.11
C PRO A 363 -1.19 -26.54 -5.63
N LYS A 364 -2.13 -25.94 -6.38
CA LYS A 364 -1.99 -25.63 -7.81
C LYS A 364 -1.43 -24.24 -8.08
N GLY A 365 -1.23 -23.43 -7.03
CA GLY A 365 -0.89 -22.02 -7.10
C GLY A 365 -2.10 -21.13 -6.81
N ASP A 366 -1.90 -19.83 -7.02
CA ASP A 366 -2.92 -18.81 -6.75
C ASP A 366 -4.01 -18.82 -7.83
N MET A 367 -5.26 -18.91 -7.39
CA MET A 367 -6.46 -18.84 -8.21
C MET A 367 -7.46 -17.87 -7.57
N PRO A 368 -7.33 -16.55 -7.83
CA PRO A 368 -8.14 -15.54 -7.19
C PRO A 368 -9.65 -15.80 -7.31
N TYR A 369 -10.37 -15.46 -6.23
CA TYR A 369 -11.83 -15.66 -6.19
C TYR A 369 -12.57 -14.55 -5.45
N LEU A 370 -13.86 -14.43 -5.74
CA LEU A 370 -14.85 -13.64 -5.01
C LEU A 370 -15.75 -14.61 -4.23
N SER A 371 -15.97 -14.32 -2.97
CA SER A 371 -16.91 -15.11 -2.16
C SER A 371 -17.82 -14.22 -1.31
N ARG A 372 -18.82 -14.85 -0.78
CA ARG A 372 -19.79 -14.30 0.16
C ARG A 372 -19.62 -14.99 1.50
N TYR A 373 -19.29 -14.22 2.53
CA TYR A 373 -19.09 -14.73 3.88
C TYR A 373 -20.23 -14.29 4.78
N ASN A 374 -20.99 -15.26 5.31
CA ASN A 374 -22.12 -14.99 6.20
C ASN A 374 -21.62 -14.88 7.66
N LEU A 375 -21.84 -13.73 8.29
CA LEU A 375 -21.35 -13.39 9.62
C LEU A 375 -21.96 -14.26 10.74
N LYS A 376 -23.21 -14.76 10.57
CA LYS A 376 -23.87 -15.61 11.56
C LYS A 376 -23.47 -17.07 11.45
N THR A 377 -23.54 -17.62 10.25
CA THR A 377 -23.29 -19.05 10.00
C THR A 377 -21.83 -19.38 9.81
N LYS A 378 -20.96 -18.36 9.67
CA LYS A 378 -19.55 -18.48 9.35
C LYS A 378 -19.27 -19.22 8.02
N LYS A 379 -20.29 -19.37 7.18
CA LYS A 379 -20.18 -20.06 5.89
C LYS A 379 -19.63 -19.11 4.83
N ASN A 380 -18.59 -19.58 4.13
CA ASN A 380 -18.05 -18.93 2.94
C ASN A 380 -18.62 -19.61 1.69
N THR A 381 -19.19 -18.84 0.75
CA THR A 381 -19.76 -19.34 -0.50
C THR A 381 -19.07 -18.65 -1.67
N GLU A 382 -18.36 -19.41 -2.46
CA GLU A 382 -17.67 -18.91 -3.65
C GLU A 382 -18.68 -18.48 -4.72
N LEU A 383 -18.47 -17.28 -5.28
CA LEU A 383 -19.30 -16.69 -6.33
C LEU A 383 -18.64 -16.74 -7.69
N TRP A 384 -17.33 -16.64 -7.70
CA TRP A 384 -16.49 -16.68 -8.89
C TRP A 384 -15.05 -17.03 -8.52
N ARG A 385 -14.38 -17.76 -9.41
CA ARG A 385 -12.96 -18.07 -9.32
C ARG A 385 -12.30 -17.90 -10.68
N CYS A 386 -11.05 -17.48 -10.68
CA CYS A 386 -10.18 -17.48 -11.85
C CYS A 386 -10.16 -18.85 -12.54
N GLU A 387 -10.30 -18.86 -13.85
CA GLU A 387 -10.27 -20.07 -14.67
C GLU A 387 -8.85 -20.65 -14.76
N ASP A 388 -8.78 -21.97 -14.90
CA ASP A 388 -7.50 -22.67 -15.17
C ASP A 388 -6.92 -22.20 -16.52
N GLY A 389 -5.60 -22.12 -16.63
CA GLY A 389 -4.91 -21.55 -17.80
C GLY A 389 -4.70 -20.04 -17.73
N TYR A 390 -5.30 -19.35 -16.77
CA TYR A 390 -5.18 -17.90 -16.59
C TYR A 390 -4.84 -17.53 -15.14
N TYR A 391 -4.31 -16.33 -15.00
CA TYR A 391 -4.26 -15.63 -13.72
C TYR A 391 -5.08 -14.36 -13.84
N GLU A 392 -6.22 -14.33 -13.18
CA GLU A 392 -7.16 -13.22 -13.26
C GLU A 392 -7.48 -12.68 -11.87
N THR A 393 -7.19 -11.39 -11.66
CA THR A 393 -7.43 -10.69 -10.39
C THR A 393 -8.57 -9.70 -10.51
N ILE A 394 -9.34 -9.53 -9.45
CA ILE A 394 -10.40 -8.52 -9.39
C ILE A 394 -9.77 -7.19 -9.03
N LEU A 395 -9.82 -6.21 -9.93
CA LEU A 395 -9.36 -4.85 -9.70
C LEU A 395 -10.44 -4.00 -9.02
N LYS A 396 -11.70 -4.22 -9.40
CA LYS A 396 -12.83 -3.46 -8.85
C LYS A 396 -14.13 -4.28 -8.93
N VAL A 397 -14.89 -4.24 -7.86
CA VAL A 397 -16.30 -4.61 -7.89
C VAL A 397 -17.09 -3.35 -8.22
N ALA A 398 -17.46 -3.21 -9.49
CA ALA A 398 -18.11 -1.99 -10.00
C ALA A 398 -19.55 -1.84 -9.44
N ASN A 399 -20.24 -2.97 -9.25
CA ASN A 399 -21.53 -3.00 -8.59
C ASN A 399 -21.65 -4.29 -7.77
N PRO A 400 -21.56 -4.22 -6.43
CA PRO A 400 -21.63 -5.40 -5.58
C PRO A 400 -23.00 -6.10 -5.60
N GLU A 401 -24.09 -5.36 -5.75
CA GLU A 401 -25.44 -5.93 -5.81
C GLU A 401 -25.68 -6.73 -7.12
N LYS A 402 -25.13 -6.24 -8.23
CA LYS A 402 -25.22 -6.90 -9.53
C LYS A 402 -24.07 -7.86 -9.79
N LEU A 403 -23.08 -7.91 -8.92
CA LEU A 403 -21.85 -8.69 -9.08
C LEU A 403 -21.13 -8.37 -10.41
N GLN A 404 -20.97 -7.07 -10.68
CA GLN A 404 -20.25 -6.58 -11.85
C GLN A 404 -18.81 -6.26 -11.47
N LEU A 405 -17.86 -6.84 -12.20
CA LEU A 405 -16.43 -6.78 -11.90
C LEU A 405 -15.65 -6.16 -13.05
N ILE A 406 -14.57 -5.48 -12.71
CA ILE A 406 -13.44 -5.19 -13.61
C ILE A 406 -12.29 -6.04 -13.11
N THR A 407 -11.70 -6.81 -14.01
CA THR A 407 -10.62 -7.74 -13.71
C THR A 407 -9.40 -7.45 -14.58
N SER A 408 -8.24 -7.93 -14.12
CA SER A 408 -7.00 -7.98 -14.90
C SER A 408 -6.70 -9.46 -15.17
N ARG A 409 -6.71 -9.86 -16.44
CA ARG A 409 -6.56 -11.25 -16.88
C ARG A 409 -5.30 -11.39 -17.73
N GLN A 410 -4.51 -12.39 -17.42
CA GLN A 410 -3.25 -12.70 -18.11
C GLN A 410 -3.05 -14.21 -18.21
N SER A 411 -2.15 -14.62 -19.11
CA SER A 411 -1.68 -15.99 -19.22
C SER A 411 -0.15 -16.04 -19.38
N ILE A 412 0.44 -17.19 -19.52
CA ILE A 412 1.89 -17.32 -19.77
C ILE A 412 2.32 -16.52 -21.01
N THR A 413 1.46 -16.46 -22.03
CA THR A 413 1.75 -15.84 -23.34
C THR A 413 1.09 -14.50 -23.54
N GLU A 414 0.05 -14.17 -22.79
CA GLU A 414 -0.73 -12.94 -22.92
C GLU A 414 -0.47 -12.01 -21.74
N PRO A 415 -0.05 -10.75 -21.98
CA PRO A 415 0.10 -9.77 -20.90
C PRO A 415 -1.25 -9.46 -20.27
N ALA A 416 -1.21 -8.82 -19.09
CA ALA A 416 -2.40 -8.45 -18.35
C ALA A 416 -3.29 -7.50 -19.18
N ASN A 417 -4.52 -7.94 -19.46
CA ASN A 417 -5.54 -7.15 -20.12
C ASN A 417 -6.74 -6.92 -19.18
N LEU A 418 -7.38 -5.76 -19.33
CA LEU A 418 -8.59 -5.44 -18.58
C LEU A 418 -9.78 -6.19 -19.17
N CYS A 419 -10.62 -6.71 -18.27
CA CYS A 419 -11.84 -7.40 -18.64
C CYS A 419 -13.03 -6.92 -17.79
N SER A 420 -14.23 -7.04 -18.30
CA SER A 420 -15.47 -6.85 -17.55
C SER A 420 -16.22 -8.17 -17.40
N ARG A 421 -16.80 -8.39 -16.21
CA ARG A 421 -17.62 -9.57 -15.92
C ARG A 421 -18.93 -9.16 -15.25
N ASP A 422 -20.04 -9.69 -15.72
CA ASP A 422 -21.35 -9.67 -15.03
C ASP A 422 -21.67 -11.11 -14.61
N LEU A 423 -21.42 -11.43 -13.33
CA LEU A 423 -21.54 -12.81 -12.84
C LEU A 423 -23.00 -13.30 -12.84
N ARG A 424 -23.99 -12.42 -12.64
CA ARG A 424 -25.40 -12.79 -12.66
C ARG A 424 -25.87 -13.12 -14.08
N LYS A 425 -25.40 -12.35 -15.07
CA LYS A 425 -25.78 -12.55 -16.49
C LYS A 425 -24.80 -13.48 -17.22
N LYS A 426 -23.76 -13.96 -16.53
CA LYS A 426 -22.68 -14.78 -17.11
C LYS A 426 -22.04 -14.13 -18.36
N LYS A 427 -21.89 -12.80 -18.36
CA LYS A 427 -21.26 -12.06 -19.45
C LYS A 427 -19.80 -11.81 -19.14
N PHE A 428 -18.97 -11.93 -20.15
CA PHE A 428 -17.55 -11.61 -20.16
C PHE A 428 -17.24 -10.77 -21.39
N ALA A 429 -16.40 -9.75 -21.24
CA ALA A 429 -15.83 -9.00 -22.35
C ALA A 429 -14.40 -8.58 -22.00
N GLN A 430 -13.49 -8.79 -22.93
CA GLN A 430 -12.14 -8.23 -22.85
C GLN A 430 -12.21 -6.77 -23.30
N LEU A 431 -11.62 -5.86 -22.52
CA LEU A 431 -11.69 -4.42 -22.73
C LEU A 431 -10.44 -3.88 -23.41
N THR A 432 -9.26 -4.43 -23.09
CA THR A 432 -7.99 -4.02 -23.69
C THR A 432 -7.32 -5.18 -24.43
N HIS A 433 -6.46 -4.85 -25.41
CA HIS A 433 -5.76 -5.81 -26.25
C HIS A 433 -4.27 -5.46 -26.33
N PHE A 434 -3.62 -5.38 -25.16
CA PHE A 434 -2.20 -5.07 -25.10
C PHE A 434 -1.36 -6.19 -25.73
N ALA A 435 -0.48 -5.80 -26.64
CA ALA A 435 0.46 -6.73 -27.24
C ALA A 435 1.55 -7.13 -26.25
N ASN A 436 2.17 -8.30 -26.48
CA ASN A 436 3.32 -8.73 -25.70
C ASN A 436 4.47 -7.69 -25.84
N PRO A 437 4.87 -7.02 -24.75
CA PRO A 437 5.94 -6.01 -24.80
C PRO A 437 7.34 -6.62 -24.97
N TYR A 438 7.47 -7.95 -24.87
CA TYR A 438 8.73 -8.66 -24.96
C TYR A 438 8.73 -9.73 -26.07
N PRO A 439 8.66 -9.35 -27.37
CA PRO A 439 8.53 -10.32 -28.45
C PRO A 439 9.69 -11.31 -28.51
N ALA A 440 10.91 -10.91 -28.12
CA ALA A 440 12.07 -11.81 -28.03
C ALA A 440 11.89 -12.94 -26.99
N MET A 441 10.99 -12.78 -26.03
CA MET A 441 10.70 -13.75 -24.98
C MET A 441 9.47 -14.62 -25.29
N ALA A 442 8.78 -14.41 -26.40
CA ALA A 442 7.49 -15.01 -26.68
C ALA A 442 7.53 -16.57 -26.67
N ASN A 443 8.65 -17.14 -27.08
CA ASN A 443 8.84 -18.61 -27.19
C ASN A 443 9.70 -19.19 -26.07
N VAL A 444 10.02 -18.43 -25.04
CA VAL A 444 10.75 -18.92 -23.85
C VAL A 444 9.83 -19.86 -23.07
N SER A 445 10.32 -21.06 -22.78
CA SER A 445 9.58 -21.99 -21.95
C SER A 445 9.57 -21.53 -20.49
N LYS A 446 8.39 -21.53 -19.87
CA LYS A 446 8.20 -21.22 -18.45
C LYS A 446 7.48 -22.37 -17.76
N GLN A 447 8.07 -22.89 -16.70
CA GLN A 447 7.52 -24.01 -15.94
C GLN A 447 7.68 -23.79 -14.44
N LYS A 448 6.63 -24.05 -13.67
CA LYS A 448 6.74 -24.17 -12.22
C LYS A 448 7.09 -25.61 -11.87
N ILE A 449 8.24 -25.81 -11.26
CA ILE A 449 8.69 -27.13 -10.80
C ILE A 449 8.45 -27.31 -9.31
N LYS A 450 8.26 -28.56 -8.89
CA LYS A 450 8.19 -28.97 -7.47
C LYS A 450 9.32 -29.97 -7.21
N TYR A 451 9.99 -29.80 -6.10
CA TYR A 451 11.09 -30.67 -5.68
C TYR A 451 11.17 -30.76 -4.16
N LYS A 452 11.90 -31.73 -3.64
CA LYS A 452 12.08 -31.89 -2.20
C LYS A 452 13.48 -31.49 -1.78
N ARG A 453 13.56 -30.74 -0.68
CA ARG A 453 14.81 -30.51 0.02
C ARG A 453 15.24 -31.79 0.76
N ALA A 454 16.52 -31.91 1.12
CA ALA A 454 17.07 -33.12 1.76
C ALA A 454 16.38 -33.50 3.08
N ASP A 455 15.80 -32.51 3.79
CA ASP A 455 15.01 -32.70 5.02
C ASP A 455 13.52 -33.04 4.77
N GLY A 456 13.16 -33.30 3.50
CA GLY A 456 11.81 -33.68 3.08
C GLY A 456 10.85 -32.54 2.81
N LEU A 457 11.27 -31.26 2.95
CA LEU A 457 10.42 -30.10 2.71
C LEU A 457 10.10 -29.95 1.22
N ASP A 458 8.81 -29.79 0.88
CA ASP A 458 8.38 -29.50 -0.48
C ASP A 458 8.67 -28.06 -0.84
N LEU A 459 9.33 -27.85 -1.98
CA LEU A 459 9.74 -26.54 -2.49
C LEU A 459 9.25 -26.35 -3.91
N THR A 460 9.17 -25.10 -4.33
CA THR A 460 8.88 -24.72 -5.71
C THR A 460 9.91 -23.75 -6.27
N ALA A 461 10.03 -23.75 -7.60
CA ALA A 461 10.76 -22.74 -8.36
C ALA A 461 10.09 -22.54 -9.72
N THR A 462 10.33 -21.39 -10.34
CA THR A 462 9.94 -21.12 -11.73
C THR A 462 11.18 -21.25 -12.61
N VAL A 463 11.15 -22.15 -13.58
CA VAL A 463 12.24 -22.41 -14.52
C VAL A 463 11.92 -21.80 -15.88
N TYR A 464 12.87 -21.06 -16.42
CA TYR A 464 12.83 -20.53 -17.78
C TYR A 464 13.91 -21.19 -18.60
N LEU A 465 13.54 -21.67 -19.79
CA LEU A 465 14.46 -22.31 -20.75
C LEU A 465 14.43 -21.57 -22.07
N PRO A 466 15.57 -21.50 -22.80
CA PRO A 466 15.63 -20.91 -24.14
C PRO A 466 14.57 -21.47 -25.07
N ALA A 467 14.14 -20.65 -26.03
CA ALA A 467 13.17 -21.06 -27.02
C ALA A 467 13.65 -22.27 -27.81
N GLY A 468 12.84 -23.33 -27.88
CA GLY A 468 13.15 -24.55 -28.62
C GLY A 468 14.23 -25.43 -28.00
N TYR A 469 14.72 -25.15 -26.80
CA TYR A 469 15.73 -25.96 -26.12
C TYR A 469 15.29 -27.42 -25.93
N ASP A 470 16.14 -28.32 -26.38
CA ASP A 470 15.97 -29.75 -26.22
C ASP A 470 17.22 -30.35 -25.55
N LYS A 471 17.10 -30.71 -24.29
CA LYS A 471 18.20 -31.28 -23.49
C LYS A 471 18.87 -32.50 -24.14
N SER A 472 18.12 -33.30 -24.89
CA SER A 472 18.65 -34.51 -25.52
C SER A 472 19.60 -34.21 -26.70
N LYS A 473 19.46 -33.00 -27.29
CA LYS A 473 20.27 -32.56 -28.44
C LYS A 473 21.38 -31.60 -28.06
N GLU A 474 21.09 -30.71 -27.10
CA GLU A 474 21.95 -29.57 -26.77
C GLU A 474 22.76 -29.79 -25.47
N GLY A 475 22.43 -30.84 -24.70
CA GLY A 475 23.08 -31.09 -23.42
C GLY A 475 22.63 -30.15 -22.28
N PRO A 476 23.35 -30.15 -21.14
CA PRO A 476 23.00 -29.32 -20.00
C PRO A 476 23.32 -27.83 -20.24
N LEU A 477 22.43 -26.93 -19.77
CA LEU A 477 22.66 -25.48 -19.80
C LEU A 477 23.29 -24.98 -18.50
N PRO A 478 24.07 -23.88 -18.56
CA PRO A 478 24.44 -23.17 -17.35
C PRO A 478 23.17 -22.62 -16.67
N VAL A 479 23.15 -22.66 -15.34
CA VAL A 479 21.97 -22.26 -14.55
C VAL A 479 22.26 -20.98 -13.78
N LEU A 480 21.39 -19.98 -13.94
CA LEU A 480 21.34 -18.80 -13.08
C LEU A 480 20.17 -18.97 -12.12
N MET A 481 20.46 -19.00 -10.82
CA MET A 481 19.45 -19.19 -9.79
C MET A 481 19.26 -17.89 -8.98
N TRP A 482 18.02 -17.41 -8.87
CA TRP A 482 17.65 -16.27 -8.07
C TRP A 482 16.76 -16.72 -6.91
N ALA A 483 17.30 -16.60 -5.69
CA ALA A 483 16.67 -17.07 -4.47
C ALA A 483 16.71 -15.99 -3.39
N TYR A 484 15.70 -15.99 -2.51
CA TYR A 484 15.67 -15.15 -1.31
C TYR A 484 15.15 -15.95 -0.11
N PRO A 485 15.86 -15.96 1.03
CA PRO A 485 15.44 -16.69 2.21
C PRO A 485 14.18 -16.08 2.83
N ARG A 486 13.29 -16.95 3.29
CA ARG A 486 12.08 -16.57 4.04
C ARG A 486 11.96 -17.43 5.29
N GLU A 487 11.56 -16.80 6.38
CA GLU A 487 11.40 -17.44 7.67
C GLU A 487 9.97 -17.93 7.86
N TYR A 488 9.82 -19.14 8.45
CA TYR A 488 8.55 -19.76 8.77
C TYR A 488 8.57 -20.41 10.14
N LYS A 489 7.45 -20.37 10.84
CA LYS A 489 7.27 -21.08 12.12
C LYS A 489 6.87 -22.53 11.95
N SER A 490 6.36 -22.93 10.79
CA SER A 490 5.95 -24.30 10.52
C SER A 490 6.41 -24.80 9.15
N LYS A 491 6.67 -26.11 9.05
CA LYS A 491 6.97 -26.79 7.77
C LYS A 491 5.79 -26.77 6.81
N ALA A 492 4.57 -26.88 7.34
CA ALA A 492 3.34 -26.89 6.54
C ALA A 492 3.16 -25.57 5.76
N GLU A 493 3.38 -24.44 6.42
CA GLU A 493 3.29 -23.11 5.79
C GLU A 493 4.45 -22.85 4.82
N ALA A 494 5.66 -23.32 5.18
CA ALA A 494 6.85 -23.22 4.34
C ALA A 494 6.74 -24.03 3.03
N SER A 495 5.95 -25.10 3.02
CA SER A 495 5.73 -25.97 1.85
C SER A 495 4.58 -25.53 0.95
N GLN A 496 3.92 -24.41 1.25
CA GLN A 496 2.79 -23.92 0.45
C GLN A 496 3.26 -23.34 -0.87
N VAL A 497 2.61 -23.73 -1.95
CA VAL A 497 2.85 -23.19 -3.30
C VAL A 497 2.44 -21.73 -3.34
N ARG A 498 3.32 -20.87 -3.85
CA ARG A 498 3.10 -19.42 -3.95
C ARG A 498 3.04 -18.96 -5.41
N GLY A 499 2.21 -17.94 -5.67
CA GLY A 499 2.03 -17.39 -6.99
C GLY A 499 1.35 -18.34 -7.97
N SER A 500 1.03 -17.86 -9.16
CA SER A 500 0.41 -18.64 -10.22
C SER A 500 1.41 -18.95 -11.33
N GLN A 501 1.37 -20.18 -11.85
CA GLN A 501 2.14 -20.55 -13.05
C GLN A 501 1.68 -19.81 -14.30
N TYR A 502 0.45 -19.29 -14.29
CA TYR A 502 -0.18 -18.60 -15.43
C TYR A 502 0.09 -17.10 -15.48
N MET A 503 0.85 -16.55 -14.52
CA MET A 503 1.23 -15.14 -14.59
C MET A 503 2.13 -14.87 -15.79
N PHE A 504 1.87 -13.80 -16.52
CA PHE A 504 2.76 -13.30 -17.56
C PHE A 504 4.12 -12.92 -16.97
N THR A 505 5.20 -13.12 -17.72
CA THR A 505 6.54 -12.77 -17.26
C THR A 505 6.81 -11.30 -17.55
N ASN A 506 6.65 -10.44 -16.55
CA ASN A 506 7.06 -9.04 -16.62
C ASN A 506 8.55 -8.93 -16.33
N ILE A 507 9.27 -8.24 -17.20
CA ILE A 507 10.72 -8.08 -17.12
C ILE A 507 11.04 -6.62 -16.87
N ASN A 508 11.86 -6.35 -15.85
CA ASN A 508 12.45 -5.03 -15.60
C ASN A 508 13.97 -5.07 -15.82
N TYR A 509 14.64 -3.93 -15.71
CA TYR A 509 16.09 -3.82 -15.96
C TYR A 509 16.95 -4.73 -15.05
N GLY A 510 16.46 -5.12 -13.88
CA GLY A 510 17.15 -6.00 -12.93
C GLY A 510 16.74 -7.47 -13.01
N SER A 511 15.84 -7.85 -13.95
CA SER A 511 15.34 -9.22 -14.02
C SER A 511 16.41 -10.19 -14.53
N PRO A 512 16.70 -11.29 -13.80
CA PRO A 512 17.63 -12.32 -14.27
C PRO A 512 17.10 -13.07 -15.49
N VAL A 513 15.80 -13.03 -15.78
CA VAL A 513 15.16 -13.78 -16.89
C VAL A 513 15.74 -13.40 -18.26
N TYR A 514 16.30 -12.20 -18.42
CA TYR A 514 16.98 -11.80 -19.66
C TYR A 514 18.12 -12.76 -20.08
N TRP A 515 18.75 -13.44 -19.12
CA TRP A 515 19.85 -14.36 -19.39
C TRP A 515 19.41 -15.61 -20.17
N VAL A 516 18.11 -15.91 -20.20
CA VAL A 516 17.57 -17.01 -21.01
C VAL A 516 17.85 -16.80 -22.51
N LEU A 517 17.86 -15.53 -22.97
CA LEU A 517 18.21 -15.15 -24.36
C LEU A 517 19.71 -15.34 -24.67
N ARG A 518 20.52 -15.60 -23.65
CA ARG A 518 21.96 -15.87 -23.77
C ARG A 518 22.30 -17.35 -23.56
N GLY A 519 21.29 -18.23 -23.61
CA GLY A 519 21.49 -19.68 -23.50
C GLY A 519 21.57 -20.20 -22.05
N TYR A 520 21.17 -19.41 -21.05
CA TYR A 520 21.09 -19.88 -19.67
C TYR A 520 19.71 -20.49 -19.37
N CYS A 521 19.69 -21.52 -18.53
CA CYS A 521 18.51 -21.85 -17.75
C CYS A 521 18.41 -20.84 -16.59
N VAL A 522 17.28 -20.17 -16.45
CA VAL A 522 17.06 -19.23 -15.33
C VAL A 522 16.03 -19.81 -14.37
N MET A 523 16.36 -19.82 -13.08
CA MET A 523 15.45 -20.23 -12.01
C MET A 523 15.11 -19.03 -11.14
N GLU A 524 13.85 -18.63 -11.13
CA GLU A 524 13.31 -17.56 -10.28
C GLU A 524 12.37 -18.13 -9.21
N ASN A 525 12.13 -17.30 -8.18
CA ASN A 525 11.27 -17.67 -7.05
C ASN A 525 11.67 -19.03 -6.45
N VAL A 526 12.99 -19.29 -6.44
CA VAL A 526 13.55 -20.48 -5.80
C VAL A 526 13.34 -20.33 -4.30
N GLU A 527 12.53 -21.20 -3.74
CA GLU A 527 12.21 -21.14 -2.32
C GLU A 527 13.40 -21.57 -1.47
N MET A 528 13.78 -20.69 -0.52
CA MET A 528 14.81 -20.93 0.51
C MET A 528 14.20 -20.72 1.91
N PRO A 529 13.27 -21.57 2.34
CA PRO A 529 12.64 -21.40 3.63
C PRO A 529 13.59 -21.78 4.78
N ILE A 530 13.65 -20.88 5.77
CA ILE A 530 14.25 -21.11 7.07
C ILE A 530 13.10 -21.46 8.01
N VAL A 531 13.05 -22.72 8.41
CA VAL A 531 11.95 -23.22 9.23
C VAL A 531 12.45 -23.43 10.66
N SER A 532 11.63 -23.06 11.64
CA SER A 532 11.91 -23.33 13.03
C SER A 532 12.16 -24.83 13.28
N THR A 533 13.08 -25.13 14.19
CA THR A 533 13.41 -26.51 14.59
C THR A 533 12.34 -27.14 15.48
N SER A 534 11.51 -26.31 16.13
CA SER A 534 10.34 -26.75 16.90
C SER A 534 9.12 -25.92 16.56
N GLU A 535 7.94 -26.51 16.59
CA GLU A 535 6.69 -25.83 16.25
C GLU A 535 6.47 -24.61 17.14
N GLY A 536 6.18 -23.47 16.51
CA GLY A 536 5.96 -22.20 17.18
C GLY A 536 7.19 -21.44 17.66
N ALA A 537 8.39 -22.03 17.63
CA ALA A 537 9.63 -21.33 17.95
C ALA A 537 10.08 -20.38 16.81
N GLU A 538 10.99 -19.45 17.13
CA GLU A 538 11.61 -18.59 16.12
C GLU A 538 12.57 -19.37 15.24
N PRO A 539 12.61 -19.08 13.93
CA PRO A 539 13.58 -19.67 13.01
C PRO A 539 15.01 -19.29 13.42
N ASN A 540 15.91 -20.24 13.35
CA ASN A 540 17.32 -19.97 13.65
C ASN A 540 18.04 -19.43 12.41
N LEU A 541 18.27 -18.13 12.38
CA LEU A 541 18.93 -17.43 11.27
C LEU A 541 20.41 -17.80 11.11
N SER A 542 21.04 -18.37 12.13
CA SER A 542 22.45 -18.82 12.01
C SER A 542 22.63 -19.97 11.00
N LEU A 543 21.54 -20.62 10.62
CA LEU A 543 21.55 -21.67 9.58
C LEU A 543 21.70 -21.13 8.14
N ILE A 544 21.65 -19.81 7.94
CA ILE A 544 21.88 -19.18 6.63
C ILE A 544 23.37 -19.13 6.29
N HIS A 545 24.19 -19.12 7.30
CA HIS A 545 25.64 -19.06 7.19
C HIS A 545 26.26 -20.46 7.30
#